data_f225aa73b2f79be575965942aa57b0df
#
_entry.id   f225aa73b2f79be575965942aa57b0df
#
_cell.length_a   1.000
_cell.length_b   1.000
_cell.length_c   1.000
_cell.angle_alpha   90.00
_cell.angle_beta   90.00
_cell.angle_gamma   90.00
#
_symmetry.space_group_name_H-M   'P 1'
#
loop_
_entity.id
_entity.type
_entity.pdbx_description
1 polymer ?
#
loop_
_entity_poly.entity_id
_entity_poly.type
_entity_poly.pdbx_seq_one_letter_code
_entity_poly.pdbx_strand_id
1 'polypeptide(L)'
;SFVSQFKIPYLYGLTCGELALMLNGEKMMAAQCNLHVVKMKGWKRKMDYVQTGLQWVPSSPHIPHPHSAIFYPVSGILGELGYMSIGVGYTIPFQMFAAQWVEAEKLAGNLNALNVPGVVFRPMYLKPFYSVGKGELLQGVQVHIMDVQKAPLSDIQFLVMQEIAALYPDPVSYTHL
;
A
#
# COMPACT_ATOMS: atom_id res chain seq x y z
N SER A 1 1.66 11.34 16.11
CA SER A 1 1.69 11.40 14.63
C SER A 1 0.30 11.70 14.10
N PHE A 2 0.17 12.43 13.00
CA PHE A 2 -1.11 12.63 12.33
C PHE A 2 -1.52 11.37 11.50
N VAL A 3 -0.58 10.46 11.28
CA VAL A 3 -0.81 9.15 10.68
C VAL A 3 -1.10 8.16 11.80
N SER A 4 -2.07 7.26 11.59
CA SER A 4 -2.45 6.20 12.55
C SER A 4 -2.83 6.73 13.95
N GLN A 5 -3.58 7.82 13.98
CA GLN A 5 -4.02 8.45 15.26
C GLN A 5 -4.96 7.56 16.06
N PHE A 6 -5.72 6.70 15.40
CA PHE A 6 -6.75 5.89 16.02
C PHE A 6 -6.41 4.41 15.96
N LYS A 7 -6.75 3.67 17.00
CA LYS A 7 -6.58 2.21 17.05
C LYS A 7 -7.70 1.52 16.25
N ILE A 8 -7.56 1.54 14.93
CA ILE A 8 -8.48 0.89 13.99
C ILE A 8 -7.67 -0.03 13.05
N PRO A 9 -8.28 -1.04 12.43
CA PRO A 9 -7.61 -1.84 11.40
C PRO A 9 -7.10 -0.97 10.26
N TYR A 10 -5.98 -1.37 9.64
CA TYR A 10 -5.43 -0.65 8.50
C TYR A 10 -6.42 -0.63 7.32
N LEU A 11 -7.10 -1.75 7.08
CA LEU A 11 -8.25 -1.85 6.17
C LEU A 11 -9.54 -1.87 6.99
N TYR A 12 -10.18 -0.74 7.16
CA TYR A 12 -11.37 -0.61 8.01
C TYR A 12 -12.70 -0.68 7.24
N GLY A 13 -12.70 -0.64 5.90
CA GLY A 13 -13.88 -0.87 5.05
C GLY A 13 -15.05 0.10 5.22
N LEU A 14 -14.82 1.27 5.79
CA LEU A 14 -15.82 2.31 6.02
C LEU A 14 -15.70 3.46 5.02
N THR A 15 -16.80 4.10 4.69
CA THR A 15 -16.75 5.41 4.04
C THR A 15 -16.24 6.48 5.01
N CYS A 16 -15.78 7.61 4.51
CA CYS A 16 -15.33 8.72 5.37
C CYS A 16 -16.42 9.17 6.35
N GLY A 17 -17.69 9.19 5.92
CA GLY A 17 -18.81 9.54 6.79
C GLY A 17 -19.05 8.48 7.88
N GLU A 18 -18.96 7.20 7.55
CA GLU A 18 -19.08 6.11 8.52
C GLU A 18 -17.92 6.11 9.52
N LEU A 19 -16.69 6.35 9.05
CA LEU A 19 -15.52 6.51 9.93
C LEU A 19 -15.72 7.68 10.90
N ALA A 20 -16.16 8.83 10.40
CA ALA A 20 -16.44 10.00 11.24
C ALA A 20 -17.52 9.71 12.30
N LEU A 21 -18.60 9.01 11.92
CA LEU A 21 -19.65 8.59 12.86
C LEU A 21 -19.11 7.64 13.93
N MET A 22 -18.28 6.69 13.54
CA MET A 22 -17.64 5.74 14.47
C MET A 22 -16.72 6.49 15.45
N LEU A 23 -15.79 7.31 14.96
CA LEU A 23 -14.86 8.05 15.81
C LEU A 23 -15.58 8.97 16.81
N ASN A 24 -16.64 9.64 16.35
CA ASN A 24 -17.45 10.52 17.20
C ASN A 24 -18.31 9.73 18.20
N GLY A 25 -18.95 8.64 17.77
CA GLY A 25 -19.84 7.82 18.60
C GLY A 25 -19.08 7.02 19.66
N GLU A 26 -17.94 6.42 19.30
CA GLU A 26 -17.08 5.64 20.19
C GLU A 26 -16.20 6.52 21.11
N LYS A 27 -16.36 7.83 21.06
CA LYS A 27 -15.59 8.80 21.86
C LYS A 27 -14.08 8.65 21.68
N MET A 28 -13.64 8.32 20.48
CA MET A 28 -12.21 8.17 20.15
C MET A 28 -11.49 9.51 19.96
N MET A 29 -12.23 10.61 19.99
CA MET A 29 -11.70 11.98 19.91
C MET A 29 -11.77 12.68 21.27
N ALA A 30 -10.98 13.74 21.44
CA ALA A 30 -10.93 14.52 22.69
C ALA A 30 -12.29 15.13 23.07
N ALA A 31 -13.11 15.47 22.07
CA ALA A 31 -14.47 15.96 22.28
C ALA A 31 -15.38 15.45 21.16
N GLN A 32 -16.65 15.20 21.50
CA GLN A 32 -17.67 14.89 20.53
C GLN A 32 -18.18 16.18 19.87
N CYS A 33 -18.57 16.08 18.61
CA CYS A 33 -19.20 17.18 17.87
C CYS A 33 -20.62 16.80 17.40
N ASN A 34 -21.41 17.79 17.06
CA ASN A 34 -22.69 17.58 16.38
C ASN A 34 -22.40 17.28 14.90
N LEU A 35 -22.35 15.99 14.56
CA LEU A 35 -21.93 15.50 13.26
C LEU A 35 -23.15 15.25 12.35
N HIS A 36 -23.15 15.87 11.19
CA HIS A 36 -24.13 15.63 10.14
C HIS A 36 -23.44 15.06 8.90
N VAL A 37 -23.80 13.82 8.50
CA VAL A 37 -23.23 13.15 7.34
C VAL A 37 -24.20 13.19 6.16
N VAL A 38 -23.79 13.84 5.07
CA VAL A 38 -24.55 13.83 3.81
C VAL A 38 -24.20 12.56 3.04
N LYS A 39 -25.16 11.65 2.93
CA LYS A 39 -24.97 10.35 2.28
C LYS A 39 -24.95 10.48 0.75
N MET A 40 -24.07 9.73 0.10
CA MET A 40 -24.09 9.57 -1.35
C MET A 40 -25.34 8.82 -1.82
N LYS A 41 -25.94 9.28 -2.91
CA LYS A 41 -27.07 8.57 -3.56
C LYS A 41 -26.52 7.48 -4.48
N GLY A 42 -27.13 6.30 -4.45
CA GLY A 42 -26.82 5.19 -5.36
C GLY A 42 -25.56 4.40 -5.04
N TRP A 43 -24.74 4.84 -4.09
CA TRP A 43 -23.57 4.09 -3.67
C TRP A 43 -23.94 2.78 -2.94
N LYS A 44 -23.20 1.71 -3.24
CA LYS A 44 -23.32 0.42 -2.57
C LYS A 44 -21.92 -0.05 -2.13
N ARG A 45 -21.82 -0.69 -0.97
CA ARG A 45 -20.54 -1.13 -0.38
C ARG A 45 -19.68 -2.02 -1.29
N LYS A 46 -20.29 -2.78 -2.18
CA LYS A 46 -19.58 -3.66 -3.13
C LYS A 46 -19.07 -2.93 -4.38
N MET A 47 -19.42 -1.65 -4.56
CA MET A 47 -18.97 -0.87 -5.72
C MET A 47 -17.50 -0.48 -5.54
N ASP A 48 -16.74 -0.64 -6.60
CA ASP A 48 -15.48 0.06 -6.79
C ASP A 48 -15.72 1.47 -7.33
N TYR A 49 -14.66 2.29 -7.40
CA TYR A 49 -14.79 3.66 -7.88
C TYR A 49 -15.23 3.73 -9.36
N VAL A 50 -14.74 2.81 -10.20
CA VAL A 50 -15.05 2.78 -11.64
C VAL A 50 -16.55 2.57 -11.87
N GLN A 51 -17.19 1.73 -11.06
CA GLN A 51 -18.62 1.46 -11.13
C GLN A 51 -19.49 2.66 -10.77
N THR A 52 -18.92 3.70 -10.17
CA THR A 52 -19.66 4.96 -9.89
C THR A 52 -19.90 5.80 -11.15
N GLY A 53 -19.15 5.56 -12.22
CA GLY A 53 -19.18 6.37 -13.44
C GLY A 53 -18.58 7.78 -13.29
N LEU A 54 -18.00 8.10 -12.13
CA LEU A 54 -17.39 9.39 -11.87
C LEU A 54 -15.95 9.44 -12.40
N GLN A 55 -15.52 10.61 -12.85
CA GLN A 55 -14.13 10.84 -13.21
C GLN A 55 -13.25 10.81 -11.95
N TRP A 56 -12.11 10.14 -12.05
CA TRP A 56 -11.16 10.13 -10.95
C TRP A 56 -10.49 11.49 -10.78
N VAL A 57 -10.54 12.01 -9.58
CA VAL A 57 -9.76 13.18 -9.15
C VAL A 57 -8.69 12.69 -8.18
N PRO A 58 -7.39 12.82 -8.50
CA PRO A 58 -6.33 12.36 -7.61
C PRO A 58 -6.42 13.01 -6.24
N SER A 59 -6.59 12.20 -5.20
CA SER A 59 -6.64 12.66 -3.81
C SER A 59 -5.25 13.00 -3.26
N SER A 60 -4.21 12.49 -3.91
CA SER A 60 -2.79 12.70 -3.59
C SER A 60 -1.98 12.51 -4.87
N PRO A 61 -0.81 13.14 -5.01
CA PRO A 61 0.12 12.86 -6.12
C PRO A 61 0.48 11.38 -6.25
N HIS A 62 0.43 10.64 -5.14
CA HIS A 62 0.74 9.21 -5.11
C HIS A 62 -0.50 8.30 -5.24
N ILE A 63 -1.66 8.86 -5.46
CA ILE A 63 -2.91 8.14 -5.76
C ILE A 63 -3.44 8.61 -7.13
N PRO A 64 -2.70 8.37 -8.21
CA PRO A 64 -3.06 8.90 -9.55
C PRO A 64 -4.26 8.21 -10.18
N HIS A 65 -4.59 7.00 -9.74
CA HIS A 65 -5.66 6.18 -10.30
C HIS A 65 -6.59 5.62 -9.22
N PRO A 66 -7.85 5.28 -9.55
CA PRO A 66 -8.80 4.68 -8.60
C PRO A 66 -8.25 3.44 -7.89
N HIS A 67 -7.49 2.61 -8.63
CA HIS A 67 -6.92 1.37 -8.10
C HIS A 67 -5.69 1.59 -7.21
N SER A 68 -5.06 2.77 -7.26
CA SER A 68 -3.84 3.03 -6.46
C SER A 68 -4.08 2.88 -4.96
N ALA A 69 -5.27 3.21 -4.48
CA ALA A 69 -5.64 3.09 -3.07
C ALA A 69 -5.57 1.64 -2.56
N ILE A 70 -5.83 0.63 -3.43
CA ILE A 70 -5.77 -0.79 -3.08
C ILE A 70 -4.34 -1.22 -2.73
N PHE A 71 -3.34 -0.59 -3.36
CA PHE A 71 -1.93 -0.92 -3.14
C PHE A 71 -1.33 -0.24 -1.90
N TYR A 72 -1.97 0.79 -1.35
CA TYR A 72 -1.46 1.44 -0.15
C TYR A 72 -1.30 0.45 1.04
N PRO A 73 -2.30 -0.39 1.39
CA PRO A 73 -2.11 -1.41 2.42
C PRO A 73 -1.11 -2.50 2.06
N VAL A 74 -0.78 -2.67 0.77
CA VAL A 74 0.18 -3.69 0.32
C VAL A 74 1.62 -3.35 0.67
N SER A 75 1.97 -2.06 0.72
CA SER A 75 3.38 -1.62 0.84
C SER A 75 3.60 -0.43 1.77
N GLY A 76 2.53 0.24 2.22
CA GLY A 76 2.64 1.53 2.91
C GLY A 76 3.47 1.49 4.19
N ILE A 77 3.38 0.43 5.00
CA ILE A 77 4.20 0.30 6.23
C ILE A 77 5.69 0.18 5.89
N LEU A 78 6.04 -0.63 4.89
CA LEU A 78 7.43 -0.75 4.43
C LEU A 78 7.97 0.56 3.87
N GLY A 79 7.12 1.36 3.21
CA GLY A 79 7.48 2.67 2.72
C GLY A 79 7.88 3.66 3.82
N GLU A 80 7.22 3.58 4.97
CA GLU A 80 7.54 4.42 6.13
C GLU A 80 8.91 4.09 6.76
N LEU A 81 9.42 2.88 6.56
CA LEU A 81 10.75 2.50 7.03
C LEU A 81 11.88 3.10 6.20
N GLY A 82 11.62 3.52 4.96
CA GLY A 82 12.54 4.30 4.13
C GLY A 82 13.75 3.56 3.54
N TYR A 83 13.88 2.24 3.75
CA TYR A 83 15.04 1.48 3.25
C TYR A 83 14.84 0.86 1.87
N MET A 84 13.61 0.85 1.38
CA MET A 84 13.34 0.42 -0.01
C MET A 84 12.24 1.29 -0.65
N SER A 85 12.30 1.35 -1.97
CA SER A 85 11.28 2.02 -2.77
C SER A 85 10.02 1.17 -2.85
N ILE A 86 8.89 1.79 -2.56
CA ILE A 86 7.55 1.20 -2.76
C ILE A 86 6.86 1.80 -3.99
N GLY A 87 7.62 2.41 -4.90
CA GLY A 87 7.11 3.04 -6.12
C GLY A 87 6.75 4.51 -5.98
N VAL A 88 6.84 5.08 -4.78
CA VAL A 88 6.82 6.53 -4.59
C VAL A 88 8.07 7.12 -5.25
N GLY A 89 7.86 8.07 -6.16
CA GLY A 89 8.95 8.57 -7.01
C GLY A 89 9.09 7.85 -8.36
N TYR A 90 8.13 6.98 -8.68
CA TYR A 90 7.98 6.33 -9.97
C TYR A 90 6.50 6.32 -10.40
N THR A 91 6.19 5.74 -11.57
CA THR A 91 4.85 5.82 -12.20
C THR A 91 3.79 4.93 -11.56
N ILE A 92 4.18 3.99 -10.68
CA ILE A 92 3.31 2.99 -10.04
C ILE A 92 3.46 3.01 -8.52
N PRO A 93 3.02 4.09 -7.85
CA PRO A 93 3.14 4.22 -6.39
C PRO A 93 2.48 3.05 -5.67
N PHE A 94 3.13 2.56 -4.62
CA PHE A 94 2.71 1.46 -3.74
C PHE A 94 2.65 0.07 -4.37
N GLN A 95 3.01 -0.07 -5.66
CA GLN A 95 2.85 -1.32 -6.41
C GLN A 95 4.14 -2.14 -6.51
N MET A 96 5.17 -1.80 -5.73
CA MET A 96 6.46 -2.47 -5.84
C MET A 96 7.23 -2.48 -4.52
N PHE A 97 8.28 -3.30 -4.51
CA PHE A 97 9.32 -3.31 -3.48
C PHE A 97 10.67 -3.42 -4.18
N ALA A 98 11.51 -2.39 -4.10
CA ALA A 98 12.77 -2.35 -4.82
C ALA A 98 13.86 -1.63 -4.04
N ALA A 99 15.11 -2.13 -4.18
CA ALA A 99 16.31 -1.51 -3.64
C ALA A 99 17.53 -1.83 -4.53
N GLN A 100 18.66 -1.17 -4.32
CA GLN A 100 19.89 -1.41 -5.08
C GLN A 100 20.48 -2.81 -4.83
N TRP A 101 20.31 -3.32 -3.62
CA TRP A 101 20.87 -4.59 -3.14
C TRP A 101 19.94 -5.80 -3.38
N VAL A 102 18.73 -5.59 -3.92
CA VAL A 102 17.79 -6.67 -4.25
C VAL A 102 18.15 -7.29 -5.60
N GLU A 103 18.05 -8.61 -5.70
CA GLU A 103 18.09 -9.38 -6.94
C GLU A 103 16.64 -9.67 -7.39
N ALA A 104 16.17 -8.97 -8.42
CA ALA A 104 14.76 -8.96 -8.84
C ALA A 104 14.20 -10.36 -9.13
N GLU A 105 14.94 -11.16 -9.90
CA GLU A 105 14.52 -12.51 -10.32
C GLU A 105 14.43 -13.47 -9.12
N LYS A 106 15.40 -13.38 -8.21
CA LYS A 106 15.46 -14.24 -7.03
C LYS A 106 14.32 -13.92 -6.07
N LEU A 107 14.09 -12.63 -5.79
CA LEU A 107 12.99 -12.21 -4.92
C LEU A 107 11.64 -12.59 -5.53
N ALA A 108 11.43 -12.34 -6.83
CA ALA A 108 10.19 -12.72 -7.51
C ALA A 108 9.95 -14.23 -7.49
N GLY A 109 10.98 -15.02 -7.74
CA GLY A 109 10.91 -16.48 -7.70
C GLY A 109 10.47 -17.01 -6.33
N ASN A 110 11.10 -16.52 -5.25
CA ASN A 110 10.76 -16.92 -3.89
C ASN A 110 9.34 -16.50 -3.51
N LEU A 111 8.97 -15.24 -3.77
CA LEU A 111 7.63 -14.75 -3.45
C LEU A 111 6.54 -15.50 -4.21
N ASN A 112 6.74 -15.82 -5.50
CA ASN A 112 5.79 -16.59 -6.27
C ASN A 112 5.70 -18.06 -5.79
N ALA A 113 6.79 -18.64 -5.27
CA ALA A 113 6.78 -19.97 -4.68
C ALA A 113 5.90 -20.07 -3.44
N LEU A 114 5.60 -18.97 -2.75
CA LEU A 114 4.65 -18.92 -1.63
C LEU A 114 3.20 -19.14 -2.08
N ASN A 115 2.90 -19.05 -3.37
CA ASN A 115 1.57 -19.21 -3.95
C ASN A 115 0.50 -18.34 -3.26
N VAL A 116 0.81 -17.06 -3.02
CA VAL A 116 -0.10 -16.12 -2.35
C VAL A 116 -1.39 -15.98 -3.17
N PRO A 117 -2.57 -16.26 -2.60
CA PRO A 117 -3.82 -16.23 -3.35
C PRO A 117 -4.08 -14.88 -4.00
N GLY A 118 -4.38 -14.87 -5.31
CA GLY A 118 -4.75 -13.64 -6.04
C GLY A 118 -3.61 -12.65 -6.26
N VAL A 119 -2.35 -13.06 -6.05
CA VAL A 119 -1.17 -12.19 -6.20
C VAL A 119 -0.11 -12.85 -7.07
N VAL A 120 0.55 -12.05 -7.91
CA VAL A 120 1.72 -12.46 -8.71
C VAL A 120 2.79 -11.38 -8.56
N PHE A 121 4.04 -11.79 -8.37
CA PHE A 121 5.19 -10.91 -8.28
C PHE A 121 5.98 -10.97 -9.57
N ARG A 122 6.14 -9.83 -10.25
CA ARG A 122 6.92 -9.70 -11.48
C ARG A 122 8.26 -9.03 -11.16
N PRO A 123 9.41 -9.59 -11.59
CA PRO A 123 10.67 -8.89 -11.45
C PRO A 123 10.64 -7.57 -12.23
N MET A 124 11.25 -6.53 -11.66
CA MET A 124 11.34 -5.23 -12.30
C MET A 124 12.63 -4.49 -11.98
N TYR A 125 12.97 -3.59 -12.88
CA TYR A 125 14.15 -2.72 -12.84
C TYR A 125 13.68 -1.29 -13.08
N LEU A 126 14.12 -0.35 -12.27
CA LEU A 126 13.66 1.03 -12.37
C LEU A 126 14.72 2.02 -11.90
N LYS A 127 14.51 3.27 -12.29
CA LYS A 127 15.29 4.41 -11.81
C LYS A 127 14.32 5.48 -11.33
N PRO A 128 14.07 5.62 -10.03
CA PRO A 128 13.14 6.61 -9.50
C PRO A 128 13.63 8.04 -9.78
N PHE A 129 12.71 8.96 -10.02
CA PHE A 129 13.02 10.36 -10.25
C PHE A 129 12.97 11.21 -8.96
N TYR A 130 12.40 10.70 -7.87
CA TYR A 130 12.49 11.28 -6.51
C TYR A 130 12.26 10.19 -5.45
N SER A 131 12.31 10.53 -4.14
CA SER A 131 12.16 9.65 -3.00
C SER A 131 13.28 8.61 -2.88
N VAL A 132 13.00 7.46 -2.25
CA VAL A 132 14.00 6.42 -1.98
C VAL A 132 14.65 5.91 -3.28
N GLY A 133 15.97 5.94 -3.33
CA GLY A 133 16.74 5.49 -4.49
C GLY A 133 16.71 6.45 -5.68
N LYS A 134 16.39 7.74 -5.47
CA LYS A 134 16.38 8.74 -6.53
C LYS A 134 17.63 8.69 -7.40
N GLY A 135 17.44 8.48 -8.71
CA GLY A 135 18.52 8.47 -9.67
C GLY A 135 19.37 7.20 -9.71
N GLU A 136 19.13 6.24 -8.82
CA GLU A 136 19.84 4.98 -8.75
C GLU A 136 19.08 3.88 -9.50
N LEU A 137 19.82 2.90 -10.03
CA LEU A 137 19.20 1.70 -10.58
C LEU A 137 18.77 0.78 -9.45
N LEU A 138 17.47 0.59 -9.30
CA LEU A 138 16.89 -0.33 -8.34
C LEU A 138 16.39 -1.59 -9.03
N GLN A 139 16.43 -2.69 -8.29
CA GLN A 139 15.86 -3.97 -8.67
C GLN A 139 14.83 -4.39 -7.61
N GLY A 140 13.83 -5.14 -8.03
CA GLY A 140 12.83 -5.61 -7.10
C GLY A 140 11.66 -6.28 -7.78
N VAL A 141 10.49 -6.21 -7.14
CA VAL A 141 9.28 -6.84 -7.66
C VAL A 141 8.14 -5.85 -7.76
N GLN A 142 7.39 -5.95 -8.84
CA GLN A 142 6.06 -5.35 -8.96
C GLN A 142 5.02 -6.34 -8.45
N VAL A 143 4.08 -5.86 -7.65
CA VAL A 143 2.94 -6.64 -7.15
C VAL A 143 1.79 -6.51 -8.13
N HIS A 144 1.30 -7.63 -8.67
CA HIS A 144 0.09 -7.71 -9.44
C HIS A 144 -1.01 -8.35 -8.61
N ILE A 145 -2.09 -7.62 -8.34
CA ILE A 145 -3.28 -8.15 -7.66
C ILE A 145 -4.21 -8.68 -8.75
N MET A 146 -4.25 -9.99 -8.89
CA MET A 146 -5.06 -10.71 -9.90
C MET A 146 -6.51 -10.90 -9.42
N ASP A 147 -6.71 -11.02 -8.11
CA ASP A 147 -8.01 -11.17 -7.48
C ASP A 147 -8.00 -10.47 -6.11
N VAL A 148 -8.59 -9.28 -6.05
CA VAL A 148 -8.62 -8.45 -4.84
C VAL A 148 -9.43 -9.10 -3.71
N GLN A 149 -10.36 -10.00 -4.02
CA GLN A 149 -11.17 -10.69 -3.01
C GLN A 149 -10.40 -11.80 -2.30
N LYS A 150 -9.35 -12.32 -2.93
CA LYS A 150 -8.50 -13.39 -2.39
C LYS A 150 -7.17 -12.88 -1.85
N ALA A 151 -6.69 -11.75 -2.39
CA ALA A 151 -5.39 -11.20 -2.01
C ALA A 151 -5.36 -10.74 -0.54
N PRO A 152 -4.43 -11.23 0.27
CA PRO A 152 -4.26 -10.80 1.66
C PRO A 152 -3.49 -9.46 1.70
N LEU A 153 -4.15 -8.37 1.28
CA LEU A 153 -3.51 -7.09 0.96
C LEU A 153 -2.52 -6.59 2.02
N SER A 154 -2.92 -6.60 3.29
CA SER A 154 -2.06 -6.12 4.38
C SER A 154 -0.89 -7.05 4.71
N ASP A 155 -1.02 -8.36 4.40
CA ASP A 155 -0.01 -9.36 4.76
C ASP A 155 1.12 -9.41 3.74
N ILE A 156 0.88 -8.94 2.50
CA ILE A 156 1.86 -8.98 1.41
C ILE A 156 3.18 -8.34 1.82
N GLN A 157 3.14 -7.17 2.45
CA GLN A 157 4.35 -6.48 2.89
C GLN A 157 5.15 -7.28 3.95
N PHE A 158 4.47 -8.01 4.82
CA PHE A 158 5.14 -8.84 5.83
C PHE A 158 5.76 -10.09 5.20
N LEU A 159 5.10 -10.69 4.21
CA LEU A 159 5.67 -11.79 3.42
C LEU A 159 6.92 -11.32 2.66
N VAL A 160 6.86 -10.14 2.03
CA VAL A 160 8.03 -9.54 1.38
C VAL A 160 9.16 -9.28 2.37
N MET A 161 8.85 -8.76 3.58
CA MET A 161 9.85 -8.56 4.64
C MET A 161 10.54 -9.87 5.04
N GLN A 162 9.74 -10.94 5.21
CA GLN A 162 10.26 -12.26 5.58
C GLN A 162 11.21 -12.81 4.51
N GLU A 163 10.81 -12.73 3.23
CA GLU A 163 11.65 -13.19 2.12
C GLU A 163 12.92 -12.35 1.98
N ILE A 164 12.83 -11.04 2.16
CA ILE A 164 14.00 -10.15 2.16
C ILE A 164 14.95 -10.49 3.30
N ALA A 165 14.45 -10.70 4.52
CA ALA A 165 15.29 -11.07 5.66
C ALA A 165 15.96 -12.43 5.48
N ALA A 166 15.28 -13.38 4.82
CA ALA A 166 15.85 -14.68 4.51
C ALA A 166 16.91 -14.62 3.41
N LEU A 167 16.71 -13.79 2.37
CA LEU A 167 17.63 -13.66 1.25
C LEU A 167 18.85 -12.79 1.55
N TYR A 168 18.70 -11.80 2.41
CA TYR A 168 19.69 -10.78 2.72
C TYR A 168 19.88 -10.65 4.25
N PRO A 169 20.47 -11.66 4.91
CA PRO A 169 20.57 -11.70 6.38
C PRO A 169 21.55 -10.67 6.95
N ASP A 170 22.43 -10.10 6.16
CA ASP A 170 23.36 -9.09 6.63
C ASP A 170 22.69 -7.75 6.87
N PRO A 171 22.79 -7.19 8.09
CA PRO A 171 22.04 -6.01 8.51
C PRO A 171 22.50 -4.68 7.87
N VAL A 172 23.34 -4.70 6.86
CA VAL A 172 23.87 -3.47 6.20
C VAL A 172 22.74 -2.55 5.73
N SER A 173 21.56 -3.10 5.45
CA SER A 173 20.39 -2.35 5.04
C SER A 173 19.53 -1.80 6.19
N TYR A 174 19.77 -2.22 7.44
CA TYR A 174 18.95 -1.85 8.60
C TYR A 174 19.63 -0.86 9.56
N THR A 175 20.90 -0.51 9.33
CA THR A 175 21.70 0.31 10.26
C THR A 175 21.54 1.82 10.07
N HIS A 176 20.60 2.26 9.25
CA HIS A 176 20.31 3.68 9.01
C HIS A 176 18.87 4.06 9.42
N LEU A 177 18.29 3.31 10.35
CA LEU A 177 17.04 3.70 11.02
C LEU A 177 17.33 4.45 12.33
#